data_5c771d9552506e957918601382cb9f15
#
_entry.id   5c771d9552506e957918601382cb9f15
#
_cell.length_a   1.000
_cell.length_b   1.000
_cell.length_c   1.000
_cell.angle_alpha   90.00
_cell.angle_beta   90.00
_cell.angle_gamma   90.00
#
_symmetry.space_group_name_H-M   'P 1'
#
loop_
_entity.id
_entity.type
_entity.pdbx_description
1 polymer ?
#
loop_
_entity_poly.entity_id
_entity_poly.type
_entity_poly.pdbx_seq_one_letter_code
_entity_poly.pdbx_strand_id
1 'polypeptide(L)'
;AGNHRVEGALTYKIEKIEENSAEYEYRDSAGYNIPHTGETLNMIYSMRARNNLDAKRIEAYLQDTWNFKSNDSVPTLYRLNYGVRYAHWDFNGESIVSPRASLNITPGWNRNLSFRVAAGLYYQAPFYKELRDTTMINGVTYALLNKKIRSQRSIHALASMSYRFSMMNR
;
A
#
# COMPACT_ATOMS: atom_id res chain seq x y z
N ALA A 1 13.31 -2.60 34.94
CA ALA A 1 12.02 -3.11 34.47
C ALA A 1 11.53 -2.24 33.33
N GLY A 2 11.12 -2.86 32.24
CA GLY A 2 10.56 -2.18 31.09
C GLY A 2 9.04 -2.13 31.17
N ASN A 3 8.41 -1.16 30.50
CA ASN A 3 6.96 -1.06 30.39
C ASN A 3 6.53 -1.45 28.97
N HIS A 4 5.63 -2.41 28.86
CA HIS A 4 5.08 -2.92 27.60
C HIS A 4 3.68 -2.35 27.36
N ARG A 5 3.39 -2.03 26.10
CA ARG A 5 2.05 -1.68 25.64
C ARG A 5 1.75 -2.48 24.38
N VAL A 6 0.91 -3.48 24.53
CA VAL A 6 0.49 -4.36 23.44
C VAL A 6 -0.81 -3.83 22.83
N GLU A 7 -0.86 -3.76 21.50
CA GLU A 7 -2.02 -3.33 20.73
C GLU A 7 -2.28 -4.33 19.59
N GLY A 8 -3.54 -4.60 19.32
CA GLY A 8 -3.93 -5.48 18.22
C GLY A 8 -5.33 -5.16 17.71
N ALA A 9 -5.58 -5.50 16.46
CA ALA A 9 -6.92 -5.44 15.88
C ALA A 9 -7.12 -6.54 14.83
N LEU A 10 -8.38 -6.86 14.62
CA LEU A 10 -8.87 -7.73 13.57
C LEU A 10 -9.89 -6.96 12.73
N THR A 11 -9.75 -7.02 11.42
CA THR A 11 -10.63 -6.37 10.46
C THR A 11 -11.13 -7.39 9.44
N TYR A 12 -12.42 -7.38 9.18
CA TYR A 12 -13.06 -8.15 8.11
C TYR A 12 -13.70 -7.18 7.13
N LYS A 13 -13.41 -7.33 5.83
CA LYS A 13 -13.93 -6.49 4.76
C LYS A 13 -14.63 -7.35 3.71
N ILE A 14 -15.73 -6.88 3.20
CA ILE A 14 -16.42 -7.41 2.03
C ILE A 14 -16.28 -6.37 0.92
N GLU A 15 -15.74 -6.77 -0.20
CA GLU A 15 -15.51 -5.91 -1.37
C GLU A 15 -16.42 -6.41 -2.51
N LYS A 16 -17.37 -5.56 -2.93
CA LYS A 16 -18.27 -5.87 -4.05
C LYS A 16 -18.15 -4.75 -5.07
N ILE A 17 -17.75 -5.10 -6.29
CA ILE A 17 -17.63 -4.17 -7.40
C ILE A 17 -18.29 -4.81 -8.62
N GLU A 18 -19.26 -4.11 -9.18
CA GLU A 18 -19.87 -4.45 -10.46
C GLU A 18 -19.42 -3.43 -11.49
N GLU A 19 -18.77 -3.91 -12.53
CA GLU A 19 -18.33 -3.07 -13.65
C GLU A 19 -19.09 -3.48 -14.90
N ASN A 20 -19.71 -2.49 -15.56
CA ASN A 20 -20.27 -2.62 -16.88
C ASN A 20 -19.91 -1.36 -17.66
N SER A 21 -18.84 -1.45 -18.47
CA SER A 21 -18.38 -0.32 -19.26
C SER A 21 -18.16 -0.68 -20.71
N ALA A 22 -18.39 0.28 -21.58
CA ALA A 22 -18.09 0.20 -23.01
C ALA A 22 -17.42 1.50 -23.41
N GLU A 23 -16.20 1.39 -23.94
CA GLU A 23 -15.40 2.51 -24.41
C GLU A 23 -15.20 2.37 -25.91
N TYR A 24 -15.32 3.48 -26.63
CA TYR A 24 -15.16 3.54 -28.07
C TYR A 24 -14.26 4.72 -28.40
N GLU A 25 -13.30 4.50 -29.29
CA GLU A 25 -12.49 5.56 -29.85
C GLU A 25 -12.74 5.65 -31.35
N TYR A 26 -13.11 6.83 -31.79
CA TYR A 26 -13.29 7.16 -33.20
C TYR A 26 -12.16 8.12 -33.61
N ARG A 27 -11.60 7.88 -34.77
CA ARG A 27 -10.59 8.78 -35.34
C ARG A 27 -11.25 9.66 -36.38
N ASP A 28 -11.23 10.96 -36.08
CA ASP A 28 -11.49 12.02 -37.03
C ASP A 28 -10.26 12.92 -37.14
N SER A 29 -9.67 13.01 -38.33
CA SER A 29 -8.52 13.86 -38.57
C SER A 29 -8.92 15.29 -38.95
N ALA A 30 -10.19 15.55 -39.16
CA ALA A 30 -10.69 16.80 -39.77
C ALA A 30 -9.89 17.20 -41.02
N GLY A 31 -9.29 16.19 -41.73
CA GLY A 31 -8.49 16.41 -42.92
C GLY A 31 -7.05 16.86 -42.70
N TYR A 32 -6.58 17.02 -41.46
CA TYR A 32 -5.22 17.52 -41.17
C TYR A 32 -4.12 16.44 -41.21
N ASN A 33 -4.33 15.29 -40.59
CA ASN A 33 -3.28 14.28 -40.45
C ASN A 33 -3.61 12.96 -41.17
N ILE A 34 -4.87 12.69 -41.45
CA ILE A 34 -5.32 11.48 -42.12
C ILE A 34 -6.27 11.92 -43.23
N PRO A 35 -6.13 11.41 -44.45
CA PRO A 35 -7.06 11.71 -45.53
C PRO A 35 -8.49 11.42 -45.10
N HIS A 36 -9.38 12.39 -45.29
CA HIS A 36 -10.80 12.19 -45.06
C HIS A 36 -11.34 11.33 -46.20
N THR A 37 -11.77 10.12 -45.86
CA THR A 37 -12.19 9.11 -46.85
C THR A 37 -13.70 8.90 -46.93
N GLY A 38 -14.49 9.72 -46.23
CA GLY A 38 -15.95 9.56 -46.26
C GLY A 38 -16.65 10.27 -45.11
N GLU A 39 -17.98 10.21 -45.09
CA GLU A 39 -18.84 10.85 -44.11
C GLU A 39 -18.93 10.08 -42.76
N THR A 40 -18.33 8.87 -42.67
CA THR A 40 -18.41 8.04 -41.49
C THR A 40 -17.12 8.04 -40.68
N LEU A 41 -17.23 8.31 -39.39
CA LEU A 41 -16.13 8.17 -38.44
C LEU A 41 -15.70 6.71 -38.33
N ASN A 42 -14.41 6.45 -38.47
CA ASN A 42 -13.85 5.10 -38.29
C ASN A 42 -13.59 4.83 -36.82
N MET A 43 -14.24 3.80 -36.30
CA MET A 43 -13.96 3.28 -34.96
C MET A 43 -12.62 2.53 -35.01
N ILE A 44 -11.64 3.01 -34.25
CA ILE A 44 -10.28 2.44 -34.19
C ILE A 44 -10.06 1.57 -32.96
N TYR A 45 -10.86 1.78 -31.94
CA TYR A 45 -10.76 1.03 -30.70
C TYR A 45 -12.15 0.83 -30.07
N SER A 46 -12.37 -0.34 -29.56
CA SER A 46 -13.55 -0.68 -28.78
C SER A 46 -13.15 -1.55 -27.62
N MET A 47 -13.50 -1.16 -26.42
CA MET A 47 -13.29 -1.94 -25.21
C MET A 47 -14.62 -2.19 -24.49
N ARG A 48 -14.80 -3.40 -24.02
CA ARG A 48 -15.93 -3.80 -23.17
C ARG A 48 -15.41 -4.43 -21.90
N ALA A 49 -15.94 -4.00 -20.77
CA ALA A 49 -15.69 -4.61 -19.47
C ALA A 49 -17.04 -4.95 -18.82
N ARG A 50 -17.21 -6.21 -18.46
CA ARG A 50 -18.31 -6.70 -17.66
C ARG A 50 -17.76 -7.63 -16.60
N ASN A 51 -17.47 -7.06 -15.44
CA ASN A 51 -16.83 -7.77 -14.36
C ASN A 51 -17.65 -7.68 -13.08
N ASN A 52 -17.62 -8.73 -12.30
CA ASN A 52 -18.15 -8.77 -10.96
C ASN A 52 -17.04 -9.27 -10.01
N LEU A 53 -16.63 -8.42 -9.08
CA LEU A 53 -15.72 -8.77 -8.00
C LEU A 53 -16.56 -8.89 -6.73
N ASP A 54 -16.61 -10.09 -6.16
CA ASP A 54 -17.13 -10.36 -4.82
C ASP A 54 -15.99 -11.03 -4.04
N ALA A 55 -15.40 -10.29 -3.12
CA ALA A 55 -14.20 -10.71 -2.42
C ALA A 55 -14.25 -10.36 -0.94
N LYS A 56 -13.56 -11.17 -0.14
CA LYS A 56 -13.44 -10.99 1.31
C LYS A 56 -11.99 -10.82 1.69
N ARG A 57 -11.75 -9.93 2.65
CA ARG A 57 -10.41 -9.67 3.16
C ARG A 57 -10.42 -9.74 4.68
N ILE A 58 -9.47 -10.49 5.22
CA ILE A 58 -9.21 -10.57 6.66
C ILE A 58 -7.86 -9.94 6.90
N GLU A 59 -7.81 -8.99 7.83
CA GLU A 59 -6.57 -8.34 8.24
C GLU A 59 -6.47 -8.40 9.76
N ALA A 60 -5.31 -8.75 10.27
CA ALA A 60 -5.00 -8.73 11.70
C ALA A 60 -3.64 -8.09 11.93
N TYR A 61 -3.47 -7.39 13.05
CA TYR A 61 -2.15 -6.96 13.48
C TYR A 61 -1.98 -7.14 14.98
N LEU A 62 -0.72 -7.33 15.36
CA LEU A 62 -0.28 -7.32 16.74
C LEU A 62 1.01 -6.50 16.81
N GLN A 63 1.09 -5.59 17.77
CA GLN A 63 2.22 -4.70 17.97
C GLN A 63 2.49 -4.54 19.46
N ASP A 64 3.77 -4.49 19.84
CA ASP A 64 4.20 -4.14 21.18
C ASP A 64 5.10 -2.90 21.14
N THR A 65 4.91 -2.04 22.10
CA THR A 65 5.77 -0.89 22.41
C THR A 65 6.44 -1.14 23.76
N TRP A 66 7.72 -1.45 23.70
CA TRP A 66 8.53 -1.68 24.89
C TRP A 66 9.40 -0.47 25.21
N ASN A 67 9.16 0.15 26.38
CA ASN A 67 9.96 1.25 26.88
C ASN A 67 10.88 0.72 27.99
N PHE A 68 12.18 0.93 27.85
CA PHE A 68 13.17 0.54 28.84
C PHE A 68 14.30 1.57 28.93
N LYS A 69 15.14 1.45 29.93
CA LYS A 69 16.24 2.38 30.19
C LYS A 69 17.51 1.62 30.55
N SER A 70 18.68 2.21 30.31
CA SER A 70 19.96 1.69 30.80
C SER A 70 20.05 1.85 32.33
N ASN A 71 20.98 1.13 32.93
CA ASN A 71 21.24 1.17 34.38
C ASN A 71 22.27 2.23 34.80
N ASP A 72 22.61 3.15 33.91
CA ASP A 72 23.60 4.21 34.17
C ASP A 72 23.03 5.28 35.11
N SER A 73 23.93 6.06 35.74
CA SER A 73 23.55 7.19 36.60
C SER A 73 22.67 8.21 35.88
N VAL A 74 22.91 8.41 34.58
CA VAL A 74 22.04 9.18 33.67
C VAL A 74 21.54 8.26 32.56
N PRO A 75 20.40 7.61 32.77
CA PRO A 75 19.99 6.49 31.92
C PRO A 75 19.63 6.94 30.50
N THR A 76 20.10 6.18 29.51
CA THR A 76 19.62 6.27 28.14
C THR A 76 18.23 5.66 28.06
N LEU A 77 17.30 6.33 27.37
CA LEU A 77 15.93 5.83 27.17
C LEU A 77 15.82 5.15 25.80
N TYR A 78 15.24 3.98 25.83
CA TYR A 78 14.95 3.18 24.65
C TYR A 78 13.44 2.99 24.52
N ARG A 79 12.94 3.13 23.28
CA ARG A 79 11.59 2.75 22.90
C ARG A 79 11.65 1.86 21.67
N LEU A 80 11.39 0.59 21.85
CA LEU A 80 11.31 -0.40 20.80
C LEU A 80 9.83 -0.63 20.46
N ASN A 81 9.46 -0.38 19.20
CA ASN A 81 8.17 -0.79 18.67
C ASN A 81 8.41 -1.90 17.68
N TYR A 82 7.71 -3.00 17.82
CA TYR A 82 7.77 -4.11 16.89
C TYR A 82 6.41 -4.75 16.76
N GLY A 83 6.15 -5.31 15.59
CA GLY A 83 4.86 -5.92 15.34
C GLY A 83 4.80 -6.59 14.00
N VAL A 84 3.69 -7.27 13.79
CA VAL A 84 3.40 -8.00 12.57
C VAL A 84 1.96 -7.72 12.14
N ARG A 85 1.75 -7.57 10.85
CA ARG A 85 0.44 -7.52 10.22
C ARG A 85 0.28 -8.72 9.31
N TYR A 86 -0.85 -9.37 9.40
CA TYR A 86 -1.31 -10.42 8.51
C TYR A 86 -2.48 -9.90 7.68
N ALA A 87 -2.52 -10.25 6.40
CA ALA A 87 -3.65 -10.00 5.53
C ALA A 87 -3.89 -11.21 4.64
N HIS A 88 -5.15 -11.59 4.49
CA HIS A 88 -5.59 -12.62 3.55
C HIS A 88 -6.68 -12.05 2.65
N TRP A 89 -6.56 -12.28 1.34
CA TRP A 89 -7.52 -11.88 0.34
C TRP A 89 -7.97 -13.09 -0.48
N ASP A 90 -9.25 -13.41 -0.43
CA ASP A 90 -9.79 -14.62 -1.05
C ASP A 90 -9.90 -14.51 -2.58
N PHE A 91 -9.95 -13.31 -3.15
CA PHE A 91 -10.02 -13.10 -4.59
C PHE A 91 -8.89 -13.80 -5.36
N ASN A 92 -7.67 -13.67 -4.87
CA ASN A 92 -6.46 -14.27 -5.48
C ASN A 92 -5.79 -15.31 -4.55
N GLY A 93 -6.39 -15.62 -3.40
CA GLY A 93 -5.87 -16.56 -2.40
C GLY A 93 -4.55 -16.11 -1.76
N GLU A 94 -4.25 -14.81 -1.78
CA GLU A 94 -2.98 -14.28 -1.27
C GLU A 94 -3.01 -14.10 0.24
N SER A 95 -1.97 -14.62 0.91
CA SER A 95 -1.70 -14.40 2.33
C SER A 95 -0.38 -13.66 2.49
N ILE A 96 -0.40 -12.59 3.25
CA ILE A 96 0.71 -11.66 3.40
C ILE A 96 1.05 -11.50 4.87
N VAL A 97 2.35 -11.54 5.20
CA VAL A 97 2.88 -11.22 6.53
C VAL A 97 3.84 -10.03 6.41
N SER A 98 3.57 -8.99 7.18
CA SER A 98 4.28 -7.71 7.12
C SER A 98 4.89 -7.38 8.49
N PRO A 99 6.09 -7.87 8.82
CA PRO A 99 6.80 -7.50 10.03
C PRO A 99 7.37 -6.08 9.92
N ARG A 100 7.40 -5.37 11.05
CA ARG A 100 8.01 -4.06 11.18
C ARG A 100 8.61 -3.87 12.56
N ALA A 101 9.69 -3.09 12.64
CA ALA A 101 10.29 -2.71 13.90
C ALA A 101 10.87 -1.31 13.83
N SER A 102 10.88 -0.60 14.95
CA SER A 102 11.58 0.68 15.09
C SER A 102 12.13 0.85 16.49
N LEU A 103 13.34 1.37 16.60
CA LEU A 103 14.03 1.68 17.84
C LEU A 103 14.29 3.18 17.92
N ASN A 104 13.80 3.82 18.97
CA ASN A 104 14.17 5.19 19.34
C ASN A 104 15.12 5.14 20.52
N ILE A 105 16.18 5.93 20.46
CA ILE A 105 17.22 6.05 21.48
C ILE A 105 17.33 7.52 21.86
N THR A 106 17.13 7.84 23.13
CA THR A 106 17.39 9.17 23.70
C THR A 106 18.54 9.05 24.69
N PRO A 107 19.75 9.51 24.33
CA PRO A 107 20.93 9.40 25.18
C PRO A 107 20.75 10.09 26.54
N GLY A 108 21.29 9.47 27.59
CA GLY A 108 21.27 10.05 28.92
C GLY A 108 22.02 11.38 29.00
N TRP A 109 23.16 11.47 28.35
CA TRP A 109 24.04 12.66 28.36
C TRP A 109 23.46 13.87 27.60
N ASN A 110 22.46 13.68 26.71
CA ASN A 110 21.78 14.79 26.03
C ASN A 110 20.33 14.42 25.70
N ARG A 111 19.40 14.91 26.52
CA ARG A 111 17.95 14.67 26.37
C ARG A 111 17.31 15.38 25.19
N ASN A 112 17.99 16.35 24.61
CA ASN A 112 17.51 17.05 23.41
C ASN A 112 17.83 16.28 22.12
N LEU A 113 18.73 15.29 22.20
CA LEU A 113 19.12 14.47 21.07
C LEU A 113 18.32 13.16 21.05
N SER A 114 17.86 12.74 19.90
CA SER A 114 17.27 11.42 19.72
C SER A 114 17.63 10.83 18.37
N PHE A 115 17.85 9.51 18.36
CA PHE A 115 18.11 8.71 17.18
C PHE A 115 16.94 7.75 16.97
N ARG A 116 16.60 7.51 15.71
CA ARG A 116 15.60 6.52 15.35
C ARG A 116 16.10 5.68 14.19
N VAL A 117 15.96 4.37 14.31
CA VAL A 117 16.11 3.42 13.23
C VAL A 117 14.82 2.63 13.08
N ALA A 118 14.43 2.34 11.85
CA ALA A 118 13.23 1.57 11.58
C ALA A 118 13.43 0.72 10.32
N ALA A 119 12.84 -0.46 10.32
CA ALA A 119 12.77 -1.32 9.14
C ALA A 119 11.44 -2.07 9.10
N GLY A 120 10.99 -2.41 7.89
CA GLY A 120 9.77 -3.19 7.73
C GLY A 120 9.51 -3.63 6.31
N LEU A 121 8.68 -4.67 6.20
CA LEU A 121 8.08 -5.13 4.96
C LEU A 121 6.69 -4.53 4.83
N TYR A 122 6.41 -3.99 3.66
CA TYR A 122 5.12 -3.38 3.33
C TYR A 122 4.57 -4.02 2.08
N TYR A 123 3.26 -4.20 2.07
CA TYR A 123 2.54 -4.71 0.92
C TYR A 123 1.36 -3.81 0.62
N GLN A 124 1.16 -3.55 -0.66
CA GLN A 124 0.01 -2.84 -1.17
C GLN A 124 -0.77 -3.79 -2.08
N ALA A 125 -2.01 -4.04 -1.72
CA ALA A 125 -2.91 -4.79 -2.58
C ALA A 125 -3.17 -4.00 -3.88
N PRO A 126 -3.30 -4.67 -5.02
CA PRO A 126 -3.61 -4.02 -6.28
C PRO A 126 -4.97 -3.32 -6.21
N PHE A 127 -5.09 -2.17 -6.86
CA PHE A 127 -6.36 -1.52 -7.08
C PHE A 127 -7.20 -2.28 -8.10
N TYR A 128 -8.52 -2.10 -8.06
CA TYR A 128 -9.43 -2.78 -8.99
C TYR A 128 -9.01 -2.63 -10.47
N LYS A 129 -8.59 -1.43 -10.87
CA LYS A 129 -8.15 -1.17 -12.25
C LYS A 129 -6.89 -1.96 -12.64
N GLU A 130 -6.00 -2.23 -11.69
CA GLU A 130 -4.78 -3.01 -11.89
C GLU A 130 -5.06 -4.51 -12.03
N LEU A 131 -6.22 -4.97 -11.54
CA LEU A 131 -6.66 -6.36 -11.68
C LEU A 131 -7.17 -6.69 -13.08
N ARG A 132 -7.40 -5.67 -13.92
CA ARG A 132 -7.92 -5.89 -15.28
C ARG A 132 -6.80 -6.28 -16.23
N ASP A 133 -7.01 -7.36 -16.94
CA ASP A 133 -6.20 -7.79 -18.08
C ASP A 133 -7.03 -7.67 -19.34
N THR A 134 -6.40 -7.33 -20.46
CA THR A 134 -7.08 -7.08 -21.72
C THR A 134 -6.81 -8.20 -22.73
N THR A 135 -7.87 -8.69 -23.33
CA THR A 135 -7.83 -9.71 -24.39
C THR A 135 -8.62 -9.22 -25.59
N MET A 136 -8.05 -9.33 -26.80
CA MET A 136 -8.73 -8.95 -28.03
C MET A 136 -9.40 -10.19 -28.65
N ILE A 137 -10.72 -10.10 -28.91
CA ILE A 137 -11.51 -11.13 -29.56
C ILE A 137 -12.31 -10.44 -30.67
N ASN A 138 -12.12 -10.88 -31.90
CA ASN A 138 -12.82 -10.37 -33.11
C ASN A 138 -12.79 -8.81 -33.21
N GLY A 139 -11.64 -8.21 -32.98
CA GLY A 139 -11.47 -6.75 -33.07
C GLY A 139 -12.03 -5.94 -31.89
N VAL A 140 -12.60 -6.59 -30.88
CA VAL A 140 -13.07 -5.95 -29.65
C VAL A 140 -12.16 -6.33 -28.49
N THR A 141 -11.69 -5.35 -27.74
CA THR A 141 -10.91 -5.56 -26.53
C THR A 141 -11.84 -5.83 -25.35
N TYR A 142 -11.60 -6.93 -24.65
CA TYR A 142 -12.32 -7.27 -23.42
C TYR A 142 -11.39 -7.09 -22.24
N ALA A 143 -11.84 -6.36 -21.22
CA ALA A 143 -11.14 -6.25 -19.95
C ALA A 143 -11.73 -7.25 -18.95
N LEU A 144 -10.90 -8.19 -18.50
CA LEU A 144 -11.27 -9.27 -17.58
C LEU A 144 -10.43 -9.19 -16.30
N LEU A 145 -10.99 -9.67 -15.18
CA LEU A 145 -10.26 -9.71 -13.90
C LEU A 145 -9.22 -10.83 -13.88
N ASN A 146 -7.98 -10.48 -13.58
CA ASN A 146 -6.87 -11.40 -13.46
C ASN A 146 -6.56 -11.73 -11.99
N LYS A 147 -6.87 -12.96 -11.58
CA LYS A 147 -6.61 -13.46 -10.22
C LYS A 147 -5.14 -13.76 -9.93
N LYS A 148 -4.26 -13.69 -10.92
CA LYS A 148 -2.82 -13.97 -10.74
C LYS A 148 -2.04 -12.75 -10.27
N ILE A 149 -2.63 -11.56 -10.33
CA ILE A 149 -1.99 -10.33 -9.88
C ILE A 149 -1.85 -10.36 -8.37
N ARG A 150 -0.65 -10.07 -7.89
CA ARG A 150 -0.26 -10.12 -6.48
C ARG A 150 0.01 -8.72 -5.94
N SER A 151 -0.01 -8.62 -4.62
CA SER A 151 0.34 -7.39 -3.92
C SER A 151 1.78 -6.96 -4.20
N GLN A 152 1.99 -5.68 -4.37
CA GLN A 152 3.32 -5.09 -4.50
C GLN A 152 4.03 -5.14 -3.14
N ARG A 153 5.27 -5.62 -3.13
CA ARG A 153 6.11 -5.69 -1.93
C ARG A 153 7.14 -4.57 -1.93
N SER A 154 7.28 -3.91 -0.79
CA SER A 154 8.26 -2.85 -0.56
C SER A 154 9.02 -3.12 0.73
N ILE A 155 10.34 -2.91 0.72
CA ILE A 155 11.21 -2.99 1.89
C ILE A 155 11.63 -1.58 2.23
N HIS A 156 11.35 -1.13 3.45
CA HIS A 156 11.73 0.19 3.92
C HIS A 156 12.75 0.06 5.04
N ALA A 157 13.78 0.88 4.97
CA ALA A 157 14.74 1.12 6.05
C ALA A 157 14.89 2.62 6.25
N LEU A 158 14.88 3.07 7.49
CA LEU A 158 14.97 4.47 7.86
C LEU A 158 15.97 4.62 9.01
N ALA A 159 16.83 5.63 8.92
CA ALA A 159 17.62 6.14 10.03
C ALA A 159 17.42 7.66 10.12
N SER A 160 17.21 8.17 11.32
CA SER A 160 17.04 9.60 11.54
C SER A 160 17.64 10.03 12.87
N MET A 161 18.08 11.29 12.94
CA MET A 161 18.53 11.98 14.12
C MET A 161 17.71 13.26 14.27
N SER A 162 17.28 13.57 15.48
CA SER A 162 16.64 14.84 15.79
C SER A 162 17.26 15.48 17.01
N TYR A 163 17.39 16.80 16.95
CA TYR A 163 17.88 17.63 18.04
C TYR A 163 16.85 18.72 18.34
N ARG A 164 16.43 18.83 19.60
CA ARG A 164 15.55 19.88 20.09
C ARG A 164 16.39 21.03 20.63
N PHE A 165 16.30 22.18 20.02
CA PHE A 165 16.90 23.40 20.55
C PHE A 165 15.79 24.36 20.98
N SER A 166 16.01 25.04 22.12
CA SER A 166 15.13 26.10 22.58
C SER A 166 15.76 27.42 22.17
N MET A 167 15.12 28.12 21.25
CA MET A 167 15.66 29.37 20.72
C MET A 167 15.23 30.63 21.51
N MET A 168 14.27 30.51 22.43
CA MET A 168 13.80 31.61 23.28
C MET A 168 13.36 31.08 24.64
N ASN A 169 14.13 31.40 25.69
CA ASN A 169 13.59 31.51 27.03
C ASN A 169 12.93 32.90 27.16
N ARG A 170 11.63 32.96 27.10
CA ARG A 170 10.84 34.07 27.64
C ARG A 170 9.97 33.53 28.75
#